data_be5db4f5370824c2f97a7e728f963150
#
_entry.id   be5db4f5370824c2f97a7e728f963150
#
_cell.length_a   1.000
_cell.length_b   1.000
_cell.length_c   1.000
_cell.angle_alpha   90.00
_cell.angle_beta   90.00
_cell.angle_gamma   90.00
#
_symmetry.space_group_name_H-M   'P 1'
#
loop_
_entity.id
_entity.type
_entity.pdbx_description
1 polymer ?
#
loop_
_entity_poly.entity_id
_entity_poly.type
_entity_poly.pdbx_seq_one_letter_code
_entity_poly.pdbx_strand_id
1 'polypeptide(L)'
;YQTWWELQCQVEDYYSEGKKRLRPPLSQQKEFRQIKNAVIREAEHIRMNRFSFEDEEMQDDGEQISTYAMSYECQDLQSVANDESFPLEERDEAAEQLEQLAEDGDAYAQYIIGTAYRDGGLLIPDMVKVQKLLKRAAEQDLDVAQYALGKLYLSDEADVHDSAKGIYWLKRSADNGNNYAAYRL
;
A
#
# COMPACT_ATOMS: atom_id res chain seq x y z
N TYR A 1 0.34 -18.83 -24.92
CA TYR A 1 0.01 -17.46 -24.50
C TYR A 1 -1.52 -17.37 -24.43
N GLN A 2 -2.10 -17.41 -23.19
CA GLN A 2 -3.52 -17.07 -22.99
C GLN A 2 -3.68 -15.57 -23.24
N THR A 3 -4.64 -15.20 -24.06
CA THR A 3 -4.90 -13.79 -24.35
C THR A 3 -5.57 -13.14 -23.13
N TRP A 4 -5.33 -11.84 -22.93
CA TRP A 4 -5.98 -11.04 -21.89
C TRP A 4 -7.51 -11.22 -21.88
N TRP A 5 -8.11 -11.37 -23.06
CA TRP A 5 -9.54 -11.62 -23.25
C TRP A 5 -9.99 -12.96 -22.64
N GLU A 6 -9.21 -14.03 -22.81
CA GLU A 6 -9.54 -15.35 -22.23
C GLU A 6 -9.46 -15.33 -20.70
N LEU A 7 -8.50 -14.60 -20.14
CA LEU A 7 -8.37 -14.40 -18.69
C LEU A 7 -9.52 -13.57 -18.14
N GLN A 8 -9.94 -12.51 -18.84
CA GLN A 8 -11.06 -11.67 -18.45
C GLN A 8 -12.39 -12.46 -18.51
N CYS A 9 -12.61 -13.25 -19.54
CA CYS A 9 -13.79 -14.14 -19.64
C CYS A 9 -13.81 -15.16 -18.49
N GLN A 10 -12.68 -15.76 -18.12
CA GLN A 10 -12.61 -16.68 -16.98
C GLN A 10 -12.97 -16.00 -15.65
N VAL A 11 -12.56 -14.76 -15.46
CA VAL A 11 -12.91 -13.97 -14.28
C VAL A 11 -14.39 -13.57 -14.30
N GLU A 12 -14.92 -13.13 -15.44
CA GLU A 12 -16.33 -12.76 -15.58
C GLU A 12 -17.27 -13.97 -15.44
N ASP A 13 -16.91 -15.12 -16.03
CA ASP A 13 -17.68 -16.38 -15.87
C ASP A 13 -17.73 -16.83 -14.41
N TYR A 14 -16.65 -16.63 -13.67
CA TYR A 14 -16.59 -16.95 -12.24
C TYR A 14 -17.52 -16.05 -11.39
N TYR A 15 -17.74 -14.78 -11.80
CA TYR A 15 -18.63 -13.84 -11.12
C TYR A 15 -20.06 -13.81 -11.65
N SER A 16 -20.32 -14.25 -12.90
CA SER A 16 -21.61 -14.11 -13.56
C SER A 16 -22.62 -15.22 -13.23
N GLU A 17 -22.21 -16.33 -12.64
CA GLU A 17 -23.12 -17.40 -12.24
C GLU A 17 -24.00 -17.10 -11.02
N GLY A 18 -24.33 -15.84 -10.76
CA GLY A 18 -25.47 -15.41 -9.92
C GLY A 18 -25.55 -15.94 -8.47
N LYS A 19 -24.55 -16.64 -8.02
CA LYS A 19 -24.47 -17.19 -6.68
C LYS A 19 -23.63 -16.27 -5.82
N LYS A 20 -24.24 -15.81 -4.71
CA LYS A 20 -23.59 -15.18 -3.57
C LYS A 20 -22.09 -15.51 -3.55
N ARG A 21 -21.22 -14.50 -3.45
CA ARG A 21 -19.74 -14.58 -3.30
C ARG A 21 -19.29 -15.94 -2.72
N LEU A 22 -19.25 -16.97 -3.54
CA LEU A 22 -18.62 -18.23 -3.18
C LEU A 22 -17.13 -18.01 -3.38
N ARG A 23 -16.39 -17.93 -2.28
CA ARG A 23 -14.94 -17.95 -2.33
C ARG A 23 -14.50 -19.25 -3.04
N PRO A 24 -13.48 -19.19 -3.92
CA PRO A 24 -12.90 -20.41 -4.45
C PRO A 24 -12.43 -21.30 -3.28
N PRO A 25 -12.45 -22.63 -3.45
CA PRO A 25 -11.87 -23.54 -2.46
C PRO A 25 -10.43 -23.15 -2.15
N LEU A 26 -9.98 -23.33 -0.89
CA LEU A 26 -8.63 -22.97 -0.45
C LEU A 26 -7.53 -23.43 -1.39
N SER A 27 -7.68 -24.61 -2.00
CA SER A 27 -6.76 -25.16 -3.01
C SER A 27 -6.66 -24.34 -4.31
N GLN A 28 -7.67 -23.56 -4.64
CA GLN A 28 -7.73 -22.75 -5.88
C GLN A 28 -7.52 -21.26 -5.61
N GLN A 29 -7.60 -20.81 -4.36
CA GLN A 29 -7.46 -19.39 -4.02
C GLN A 29 -6.07 -18.85 -4.37
N LYS A 30 -5.02 -19.65 -4.22
CA LYS A 30 -3.66 -19.27 -4.57
C LYS A 30 -3.51 -19.04 -6.08
N GLU A 31 -4.04 -19.94 -6.90
CA GLU A 31 -4.03 -19.80 -8.36
C GLU A 31 -4.90 -18.61 -8.81
N PHE A 32 -6.08 -18.44 -8.22
CA PHE A 32 -6.97 -17.33 -8.53
C PHE A 32 -6.35 -15.98 -8.17
N ARG A 33 -5.67 -15.89 -7.01
CA ARG A 33 -4.93 -14.68 -6.59
C ARG A 33 -3.78 -14.37 -7.56
N GLN A 34 -3.02 -15.39 -8.00
CA GLN A 34 -1.95 -15.22 -8.97
C GLN A 34 -2.47 -14.73 -10.32
N ILE A 35 -3.59 -15.28 -10.81
CA ILE A 35 -4.24 -14.85 -12.05
C ILE A 35 -4.77 -13.42 -11.93
N LYS A 36 -5.46 -13.08 -10.82
CA LYS A 36 -5.97 -11.73 -10.55
C LYS A 36 -4.82 -10.72 -10.55
N ASN A 37 -3.73 -11.00 -9.84
CA ASN A 37 -2.58 -10.11 -9.75
C ASN A 37 -1.86 -9.98 -11.10
N ALA A 38 -1.77 -11.04 -11.90
CA ALA A 38 -1.21 -10.97 -13.25
C ALA A 38 -2.05 -10.09 -14.18
N VAL A 39 -3.39 -10.20 -14.11
CA VAL A 39 -4.32 -9.36 -14.89
C VAL A 39 -4.21 -7.90 -14.49
N ILE A 40 -4.10 -7.62 -13.20
CA ILE A 40 -3.94 -6.26 -12.68
C ILE A 40 -2.62 -5.65 -13.16
N ARG A 41 -1.50 -6.37 -13.04
CA ARG A 41 -0.17 -5.91 -13.52
C ARG A 41 -0.17 -5.61 -15.02
N GLU A 42 -0.82 -6.44 -15.81
CA GLU A 42 -0.92 -6.22 -17.25
C GLU A 42 -1.80 -5.00 -17.59
N ALA A 43 -2.92 -4.82 -16.86
CA ALA A 43 -3.76 -3.64 -17.00
C ALA A 43 -3.03 -2.35 -16.61
N GLU A 44 -2.22 -2.37 -15.56
CA GLU A 44 -1.36 -1.26 -15.15
C GLU A 44 -0.29 -0.97 -16.20
N HIS A 45 0.37 -2.01 -16.75
CA HIS A 45 1.37 -1.86 -17.80
C HIS A 45 0.77 -1.24 -19.07
N ILE A 46 -0.43 -1.67 -19.47
CA ILE A 46 -1.16 -1.09 -20.60
C ILE A 46 -1.55 0.37 -20.31
N ARG A 47 -2.01 0.67 -19.09
CA ARG A 47 -2.35 2.04 -18.68
C ARG A 47 -1.12 2.96 -18.68
N MET A 48 0.00 2.51 -18.12
CA MET A 48 1.26 3.25 -18.12
C MET A 48 1.77 3.52 -19.55
N ASN A 49 1.75 2.49 -20.41
CA ASN A 49 2.14 2.64 -21.81
C ASN A 49 1.18 3.56 -22.61
N ARG A 50 -0.11 3.61 -22.27
CA ARG A 50 -1.06 4.52 -22.91
C ARG A 50 -0.79 5.97 -22.53
N PHE A 51 -0.46 6.23 -21.26
CA PHE A 51 -0.08 7.57 -20.80
C PHE A 51 1.20 8.08 -21.47
N SER A 52 2.19 7.21 -21.73
CA SER A 52 3.44 7.62 -22.38
C SER A 52 3.31 7.97 -23.87
N PHE A 53 2.18 7.66 -24.52
CA PHE A 53 1.91 8.00 -25.91
C PHE A 53 1.02 9.25 -26.10
N GLU A 54 0.35 9.71 -25.05
CA GLU A 54 -0.57 10.86 -25.10
C GLU A 54 0.05 12.15 -24.51
N ASP A 55 1.24 12.07 -23.89
CA ASP A 55 1.83 13.18 -23.12
C ASP A 55 2.77 14.10 -23.93
N GLU A 56 2.76 14.06 -25.26
CA GLU A 56 3.56 15.04 -26.03
C GLU A 56 2.87 16.42 -26.21
N GLU A 57 1.62 16.62 -25.75
CA GLU A 57 0.91 17.91 -25.95
C GLU A 57 0.03 18.38 -24.78
N MET A 58 0.29 18.05 -23.53
CA MET A 58 -0.42 18.70 -22.42
C MET A 58 0.51 19.51 -21.52
N GLN A 59 0.34 20.82 -21.61
CA GLN A 59 0.95 21.82 -20.74
C GLN A 59 0.59 21.54 -19.27
N ASP A 60 1.63 21.55 -18.47
CA ASP A 60 1.66 21.48 -17.01
C ASP A 60 0.73 22.53 -16.37
N ASP A 61 -0.45 22.11 -15.96
CA ASP A 61 -1.33 22.85 -15.06
C ASP A 61 -1.13 22.33 -13.62
N GLY A 62 0.08 22.39 -13.10
CA GLY A 62 0.40 22.55 -11.68
C GLY A 62 -0.33 21.72 -10.61
N GLU A 63 -1.09 20.69 -10.93
CA GLU A 63 -1.59 19.73 -9.96
C GLU A 63 -0.49 18.71 -9.65
N GLN A 64 0.20 18.91 -8.52
CA GLN A 64 1.08 17.92 -7.94
C GLN A 64 0.26 16.69 -7.51
N ILE A 65 0.04 15.78 -8.46
CA ILE A 65 -0.46 14.44 -8.16
C ILE A 65 0.64 13.78 -7.33
N SER A 66 0.30 13.35 -6.11
CA SER A 66 1.20 12.55 -5.27
C SER A 66 1.91 11.49 -6.12
N THR A 67 3.23 11.56 -6.20
CA THR A 67 4.07 10.79 -7.11
C THR A 67 4.05 9.29 -6.81
N TYR A 68 3.35 8.87 -5.75
CA TYR A 68 3.23 7.49 -5.31
C TYR A 68 1.77 7.09 -5.17
N ALA A 69 1.26 6.36 -6.16
CA ALA A 69 0.03 5.59 -6.00
C ALA A 69 0.39 4.24 -5.34
N MET A 70 -0.36 3.86 -4.30
CA MET A 70 -0.25 2.53 -3.70
C MET A 70 -0.57 1.47 -4.75
N SER A 71 0.30 0.46 -4.90
CA SER A 71 0.05 -0.64 -5.83
C SER A 71 -1.23 -1.41 -5.46
N TYR A 72 -1.92 -1.95 -6.46
CA TYR A 72 -3.11 -2.77 -6.20
C TYR A 72 -2.78 -4.01 -5.36
N GLU A 73 -1.59 -4.58 -5.52
CA GLU A 73 -1.12 -5.71 -4.74
C GLU A 73 -1.03 -5.34 -3.25
N CYS A 74 -0.40 -4.21 -2.94
CA CYS A 74 -0.29 -3.70 -1.58
C CYS A 74 -1.67 -3.40 -0.97
N GLN A 75 -2.59 -2.82 -1.76
CA GLN A 75 -3.95 -2.50 -1.35
C GLN A 75 -4.79 -3.75 -1.06
N ASP A 76 -4.70 -4.77 -1.93
CA ASP A 76 -5.42 -6.05 -1.75
C ASP A 76 -4.91 -6.80 -0.52
N LEU A 77 -3.60 -6.88 -0.33
CA LEU A 77 -2.98 -7.50 0.84
C LEU A 77 -3.35 -6.78 2.15
N GLN A 78 -3.34 -5.45 2.15
CA GLN A 78 -3.77 -4.66 3.30
C GLN A 78 -5.24 -4.91 3.64
N SER A 79 -6.10 -4.99 2.63
CA SER A 79 -7.53 -5.28 2.83
C SER A 79 -7.74 -6.64 3.46
N VAL A 80 -7.03 -7.68 2.99
CA VAL A 80 -7.11 -9.04 3.56
C VAL A 80 -6.57 -9.08 4.98
N ALA A 81 -5.41 -8.48 5.24
CA ALA A 81 -4.78 -8.49 6.56
C ALA A 81 -5.65 -7.82 7.64
N ASN A 82 -6.40 -6.76 7.27
CA ASN A 82 -7.20 -5.97 8.21
C ASN A 82 -8.66 -6.45 8.35
N ASP A 83 -9.16 -7.28 7.44
CA ASP A 83 -10.55 -7.73 7.45
C ASP A 83 -10.70 -9.00 8.29
N GLU A 84 -11.32 -8.89 9.46
CA GLU A 84 -11.59 -10.00 10.38
C GLU A 84 -12.55 -11.06 9.80
N SER A 85 -13.20 -10.81 8.68
CA SER A 85 -14.02 -11.80 8.00
C SER A 85 -13.19 -12.89 7.31
N PHE A 86 -11.88 -12.64 7.11
CA PHE A 86 -10.93 -13.62 6.59
C PHE A 86 -10.40 -14.52 7.71
N PRO A 87 -10.13 -15.81 7.43
CA PRO A 87 -9.45 -16.70 8.36
C PRO A 87 -8.10 -16.11 8.79
N LEU A 88 -7.70 -16.40 10.05
CA LEU A 88 -6.43 -15.91 10.59
C LEU A 88 -5.23 -16.30 9.72
N GLU A 89 -5.21 -17.53 9.19
CA GLU A 89 -4.14 -18.01 8.31
C GLU A 89 -4.00 -17.17 7.03
N GLU A 90 -5.12 -16.76 6.43
CA GLU A 90 -5.09 -15.90 5.24
C GLU A 90 -4.62 -14.48 5.56
N ARG A 91 -4.99 -13.98 6.72
CA ARG A 91 -4.57 -12.66 7.21
C ARG A 91 -3.08 -12.64 7.55
N ASP A 92 -2.58 -13.70 8.17
CA ASP A 92 -1.15 -13.87 8.47
C ASP A 92 -0.34 -13.98 7.18
N GLU A 93 -0.80 -14.77 6.20
CA GLU A 93 -0.14 -14.88 4.89
C GLU A 93 -0.10 -13.52 4.14
N ALA A 94 -1.17 -12.74 4.22
CA ALA A 94 -1.20 -11.41 3.63
C ALA A 94 -0.24 -10.44 4.34
N ALA A 95 -0.12 -10.53 5.66
CA ALA A 95 0.84 -9.74 6.43
C ALA A 95 2.29 -10.12 6.09
N GLU A 96 2.61 -11.42 5.96
CA GLU A 96 3.93 -11.89 5.53
C GLU A 96 4.30 -11.38 4.13
N GLN A 97 3.34 -11.38 3.19
CA GLN A 97 3.56 -10.84 1.84
C GLN A 97 3.79 -9.32 1.86
N LEU A 98 3.07 -8.58 2.72
CA LEU A 98 3.32 -7.15 2.92
C LEU A 98 4.70 -6.89 3.54
N GLU A 99 5.14 -7.74 4.50
CA GLU A 99 6.49 -7.63 5.05
C GLU A 99 7.56 -7.86 3.96
N GLN A 100 7.34 -8.82 3.06
CA GLN A 100 8.25 -9.06 1.95
C GLN A 100 8.30 -7.85 0.98
N LEU A 101 7.16 -7.28 0.61
CA LEU A 101 7.11 -6.07 -0.21
C LEU A 101 7.84 -4.89 0.47
N ALA A 102 7.70 -4.76 1.79
CA ALA A 102 8.39 -3.73 2.56
C ALA A 102 9.91 -3.94 2.58
N GLU A 103 10.37 -5.19 2.63
CA GLU A 103 11.80 -5.55 2.53
C GLU A 103 12.34 -5.26 1.13
N ASP A 104 11.57 -5.56 0.09
CA ASP A 104 11.88 -5.31 -1.31
C ASP A 104 11.90 -3.80 -1.67
N GLY A 105 11.42 -2.97 -0.76
CA GLY A 105 11.57 -1.52 -0.84
C GLY A 105 10.29 -0.75 -1.14
N ASP A 106 9.13 -1.40 -1.27
CA ASP A 106 7.86 -0.71 -1.51
C ASP A 106 7.53 0.25 -0.35
N ALA A 107 7.36 1.55 -0.67
CA ALA A 107 7.17 2.60 0.33
C ALA A 107 5.83 2.47 1.07
N TYR A 108 4.76 2.07 0.37
CA TYR A 108 3.46 1.87 1.02
C TYR A 108 3.44 0.63 1.89
N ALA A 109 4.05 -0.48 1.46
CA ALA A 109 4.20 -1.67 2.28
C ALA A 109 5.01 -1.36 3.55
N GLN A 110 6.10 -0.60 3.44
CA GLN A 110 6.88 -0.13 4.59
C GLN A 110 6.03 0.72 5.55
N TYR A 111 5.19 1.61 5.03
CA TYR A 111 4.29 2.41 5.83
C TYR A 111 3.22 1.55 6.53
N ILE A 112 2.56 0.64 5.78
CA ILE A 112 1.49 -0.24 6.30
C ILE A 112 2.04 -1.14 7.40
N ILE A 113 3.13 -1.85 7.14
CA ILE A 113 3.77 -2.74 8.11
C ILE A 113 4.33 -1.95 9.30
N GLY A 114 4.92 -0.77 9.06
CA GLY A 114 5.37 0.13 10.12
C GLY A 114 4.23 0.55 11.06
N THR A 115 3.05 0.88 10.52
CA THR A 115 1.88 1.20 11.34
C THR A 115 1.29 -0.03 12.03
N ALA A 116 1.29 -1.20 11.39
CA ALA A 116 0.83 -2.45 12.00
C ALA A 116 1.70 -2.86 13.22
N TYR A 117 3.04 -2.67 13.15
CA TYR A 117 3.92 -2.88 14.30
C TYR A 117 3.70 -1.86 15.42
N ARG A 118 3.23 -0.65 15.12
CA ARG A 118 2.86 0.34 16.14
C ARG A 118 1.55 0.00 16.82
N ASP A 119 0.53 -0.33 16.04
CA ASP A 119 -0.85 -0.47 16.51
C ASP A 119 -1.09 -1.87 17.10
N GLY A 120 -0.25 -2.84 16.78
CA GLY A 120 -0.43 -4.24 17.19
C GLY A 120 -1.49 -4.95 16.34
N GLY A 121 -2.10 -5.97 16.89
CA GLY A 121 -3.09 -6.79 16.18
C GLY A 121 -2.45 -8.10 15.69
N LEU A 122 -2.24 -8.26 14.38
CA LEU A 122 -1.56 -9.44 13.83
C LEU A 122 -0.06 -9.46 14.15
N LEU A 123 0.58 -8.29 14.22
CA LEU A 123 2.01 -8.17 14.50
C LEU A 123 2.25 -7.78 15.95
N ILE A 124 3.32 -8.33 16.55
CA ILE A 124 3.75 -7.96 17.89
C ILE A 124 4.36 -6.56 17.84
N PRO A 125 3.91 -5.61 18.68
CA PRO A 125 4.44 -4.24 18.69
C PRO A 125 5.96 -4.19 18.83
N ASP A 126 6.61 -3.45 17.92
CA ASP A 126 8.06 -3.25 17.89
C ASP A 126 8.41 -1.83 17.42
N MET A 127 8.65 -0.93 18.36
CA MET A 127 8.93 0.48 18.06
C MET A 127 10.23 0.72 17.29
N VAL A 128 11.20 -0.18 17.37
CA VAL A 128 12.44 -0.11 16.57
C VAL A 128 12.13 -0.37 15.10
N LYS A 129 11.31 -1.39 14.83
CA LYS A 129 10.83 -1.68 13.47
C LYS A 129 9.94 -0.55 12.93
N VAL A 130 9.03 -0.01 13.77
CA VAL A 130 8.19 1.15 13.41
C VAL A 130 9.04 2.30 12.90
N GLN A 131 10.03 2.73 13.70
CA GLN A 131 10.89 3.86 13.35
C GLN A 131 11.67 3.58 12.05
N LYS A 132 12.24 2.38 11.92
CA LYS A 132 13.02 1.98 10.75
C LYS A 132 12.19 1.98 9.47
N LEU A 133 11.01 1.36 9.50
CA LEU A 133 10.14 1.23 8.34
C LEU A 133 9.52 2.57 7.92
N LEU A 134 8.97 3.33 8.87
CA LEU A 134 8.42 4.65 8.58
C LEU A 134 9.50 5.61 8.04
N LYS A 135 10.74 5.52 8.55
CA LYS A 135 11.85 6.33 8.05
C LYS A 135 12.19 5.97 6.61
N ARG A 136 12.30 4.67 6.27
CA ARG A 136 12.57 4.22 4.89
C ARG A 136 11.48 4.68 3.92
N ALA A 137 10.21 4.58 4.30
CA ALA A 137 9.10 5.05 3.48
C ALA A 137 9.09 6.59 3.34
N ALA A 138 9.36 7.32 4.42
CA ALA A 138 9.42 8.79 4.42
C ALA A 138 10.59 9.34 3.58
N GLU A 139 11.73 8.64 3.55
CA GLU A 139 12.89 8.98 2.70
C GLU A 139 12.60 8.78 1.21
N GLN A 140 11.61 7.98 0.85
CA GLN A 140 11.08 7.81 -0.51
C GLN A 140 10.00 8.83 -0.88
N ASP A 141 9.86 9.91 -0.12
CA ASP A 141 8.89 10.98 -0.32
C ASP A 141 7.41 10.62 -0.18
N LEU A 142 7.12 9.47 0.45
CA LEU A 142 5.74 9.10 0.77
C LEU A 142 5.20 10.01 1.88
N ASP A 143 4.27 10.89 1.53
CA ASP A 143 3.72 11.95 2.39
C ASP A 143 3.04 11.40 3.66
N VAL A 144 2.28 10.30 3.55
CA VAL A 144 1.62 9.66 4.69
C VAL A 144 2.65 9.05 5.67
N ALA A 145 3.77 8.54 5.17
CA ALA A 145 4.85 8.02 6.01
C ALA A 145 5.61 9.16 6.70
N GLN A 146 5.85 10.26 6.00
CA GLN A 146 6.45 11.48 6.56
C GLN A 146 5.58 12.05 7.68
N TYR A 147 4.25 12.08 7.49
CA TYR A 147 3.30 12.48 8.53
C TYR A 147 3.34 11.54 9.73
N ALA A 148 3.30 10.23 9.51
CA ALA A 148 3.34 9.23 10.57
C ALA A 148 4.65 9.31 11.38
N LEU A 149 5.79 9.47 10.69
CA LEU A 149 7.10 9.62 11.31
C LEU A 149 7.22 10.94 12.10
N GLY A 150 6.68 12.03 11.56
CA GLY A 150 6.59 13.32 12.24
C GLY A 150 5.79 13.22 13.53
N LYS A 151 4.64 12.56 13.50
CA LYS A 151 3.84 12.25 14.70
C LYS A 151 4.60 11.40 15.72
N LEU A 152 5.32 10.39 15.24
CA LEU A 152 6.12 9.53 16.12
C LEU A 152 7.17 10.32 16.89
N TYR A 153 7.91 11.20 16.22
CA TYR A 153 8.91 12.06 16.87
C TYR A 153 8.32 13.12 17.80
N LEU A 154 7.05 13.49 17.63
CA LEU A 154 6.35 14.42 18.50
C LEU A 154 5.60 13.74 19.66
N SER A 155 5.54 12.41 19.68
CA SER A 155 4.87 11.66 20.74
C SER A 155 5.75 11.60 21.98
N ASP A 156 5.18 11.96 23.13
CA ASP A 156 5.86 11.85 24.43
C ASP A 156 5.94 10.38 24.91
N GLU A 157 5.15 9.49 24.31
CA GLU A 157 5.10 8.07 24.67
C GLU A 157 6.20 7.24 24.01
N ALA A 158 6.87 7.81 23.00
CA ALA A 158 7.94 7.13 22.29
C ALA A 158 9.31 7.55 22.84
N ASP A 159 10.17 6.57 23.15
CA ASP A 159 11.57 6.80 23.56
C ASP A 159 12.40 7.55 22.50
N VAL A 160 11.80 7.86 21.36
CA VAL A 160 12.41 8.52 20.20
C VAL A 160 12.00 10.01 20.07
N HIS A 161 11.41 10.61 21.12
CA HIS A 161 10.95 12.00 21.07
C HIS A 161 12.05 12.96 20.59
N ASP A 162 11.76 13.68 19.50
CA ASP A 162 12.62 14.72 18.91
C ASP A 162 11.75 15.74 18.16
N SER A 163 11.42 16.82 18.86
CA SER A 163 10.53 17.85 18.29
C SER A 163 11.06 18.48 17.00
N ALA A 164 12.39 18.62 16.87
CA ALA A 164 12.99 19.21 15.67
C ALA A 164 12.80 18.29 14.46
N LYS A 165 13.05 16.98 14.62
CA LYS A 165 12.78 16.00 13.58
C LYS A 165 11.30 15.86 13.28
N GLY A 166 10.45 15.89 14.31
CA GLY A 166 9.00 15.85 14.15
C GLY A 166 8.48 16.97 13.25
N ILE A 167 8.88 18.22 13.55
CA ILE A 167 8.52 19.40 12.73
C ILE A 167 9.11 19.29 11.30
N TYR A 168 10.35 18.84 11.18
CA TYR A 168 10.98 18.65 9.88
C TYR A 168 10.16 17.71 8.98
N TRP A 169 9.78 16.52 9.48
CA TRP A 169 9.01 15.55 8.72
C TRP A 169 7.58 16.00 8.44
N LEU A 170 6.93 16.72 9.38
CA LEU A 170 5.61 17.31 9.12
C LEU A 170 5.66 18.37 8.01
N LYS A 171 6.68 19.24 7.98
CA LYS A 171 6.84 20.22 6.91
C LYS A 171 7.01 19.55 5.57
N ARG A 172 7.89 18.55 5.48
CA ARG A 172 8.12 17.80 4.25
C ARG A 172 6.85 17.07 3.76
N SER A 173 6.07 16.51 4.70
CA SER A 173 4.78 15.90 4.39
C SER A 173 3.76 16.93 3.87
N ALA A 174 3.71 18.11 4.44
CA ALA A 174 2.84 19.19 3.99
C ALA A 174 3.25 19.70 2.60
N ASP A 175 4.57 19.84 2.35
CA ASP A 175 5.12 20.21 1.05
C ASP A 175 4.79 19.16 -0.04
N ASN A 176 4.67 17.90 0.34
CA ASN A 176 4.22 16.80 -0.52
C ASN A 176 2.68 16.67 -0.60
N GLY A 177 1.93 17.67 -0.15
CA GLY A 177 0.48 17.76 -0.31
C GLY A 177 -0.35 17.12 0.81
N ASN A 178 0.25 16.70 1.92
CA ASN A 178 -0.50 16.14 3.03
C ASN A 178 -1.20 17.23 3.85
N ASN A 179 -2.51 17.36 3.69
CA ASN A 179 -3.31 18.38 4.37
C ASN A 179 -3.33 18.20 5.91
N TYR A 180 -3.23 16.98 6.42
CA TYR A 180 -3.18 16.72 7.87
C TYR A 180 -1.86 17.22 8.48
N ALA A 181 -0.75 17.11 7.74
CA ALA A 181 0.53 17.65 8.15
C ALA A 181 0.51 19.18 8.17
N ALA A 182 -0.06 19.81 7.13
CA ALA A 182 -0.22 21.26 7.07
C ALA A 182 -1.08 21.83 8.22
N TYR A 183 -2.16 21.12 8.58
CA TYR A 183 -3.01 21.53 9.71
C TYR A 183 -2.31 21.42 11.07
N ARG A 184 -1.32 20.53 11.19
CA ARG A 184 -0.65 20.23 12.46
C ARG A 184 0.56 21.12 12.76
N LEU A 185 1.06 21.86 11.80
CA LEU A 185 2.15 22.83 11.89
C LEU A 185 1.67 24.18 12.44
#